data_9c973f4f27da5360211bba93b4edcf7a
#
_entry.id   9c973f4f27da5360211bba93b4edcf7a
#
_cell.length_a   1.000
_cell.length_b   1.000
_cell.length_c   1.000
_cell.angle_alpha   90.00
_cell.angle_beta   90.00
_cell.angle_gamma   90.00
#
_symmetry.space_group_name_H-M   'P 1'
#
loop_
_entity.id
_entity.type
_entity.pdbx_description
1 polymer ?
#
loop_
_entity_poly.entity_id
_entity_poly.type
_entity_poly.pdbx_seq_one_letter_code
_entity_poly.pdbx_strand_id
1 'polypeptide(L)'
;QKLEDESVEEVTGETYGGLKVLCELAAQSVFGEKAIIVRPGIVVGPHDPTDRFTYWVRRVAQGGEVLAPGTPERPVQMIDGRDLAAFQLHLLEAGIVGVYNATGPSEPYTWGTWLDGMRVGDARFTWIDDAWLGAHEVTGGDLPFWVPEQYADIFAVSVQRGISAGLSFRPLAETVRDTRDWDAARPTDTQRKGGLSPERESALLKQWHGEQGG
;
A
#
# COMPACT_ATOMS: atom_id res chain seq x y z
N GLN A 1 -1.89 -18.79 -0.33
CA GLN A 1 -1.57 -19.74 0.76
C GLN A 1 -2.85 -20.50 1.08
N LYS A 2 -2.80 -21.84 1.12
CA LYS A 2 -3.95 -22.66 1.48
C LYS A 2 -3.90 -22.90 2.99
N LEU A 3 -5.01 -22.81 3.70
CA LEU A 3 -5.05 -23.19 5.12
C LEU A 3 -4.89 -24.74 5.23
N GLU A 4 -4.10 -25.18 6.20
CA GLU A 4 -4.01 -26.59 6.56
C GLU A 4 -5.27 -27.08 7.28
N ASP A 5 -5.89 -26.18 8.05
CA ASP A 5 -7.17 -26.40 8.75
C ASP A 5 -8.21 -25.38 8.28
N GLU A 6 -9.21 -25.85 7.54
CA GLU A 6 -10.29 -25.02 6.99
C GLU A 6 -11.34 -24.61 8.05
N SER A 7 -11.24 -25.11 9.28
CA SER A 7 -12.12 -24.73 10.39
C SER A 7 -11.66 -23.46 11.14
N VAL A 8 -10.49 -22.90 10.77
CA VAL A 8 -9.96 -21.68 11.37
C VAL A 8 -10.84 -20.49 11.01
N GLU A 9 -11.33 -19.79 12.03
CA GLU A 9 -12.14 -18.57 11.88
C GLU A 9 -11.39 -17.32 12.31
N GLU A 10 -10.30 -17.44 13.09
CA GLU A 10 -9.54 -16.31 13.59
C GLU A 10 -8.73 -15.66 12.46
N VAL A 11 -8.90 -14.34 12.31
CA VAL A 11 -8.18 -13.54 11.31
C VAL A 11 -6.89 -12.99 11.89
N THR A 12 -5.77 -13.58 11.49
CA THR A 12 -4.40 -13.13 11.82
C THR A 12 -3.61 -12.85 10.55
N GLY A 13 -2.39 -12.33 10.66
CA GLY A 13 -1.49 -12.18 9.50
C GLY A 13 -1.19 -13.51 8.79
N GLU A 14 -1.18 -14.63 9.53
CA GLU A 14 -0.91 -15.97 9.00
C GLU A 14 -2.14 -16.60 8.34
N THR A 15 -3.33 -16.40 8.91
CA THR A 15 -4.58 -17.03 8.45
C THR A 15 -5.30 -16.22 7.38
N TYR A 16 -5.09 -14.89 7.31
CA TYR A 16 -5.82 -13.98 6.42
C TYR A 16 -5.84 -14.46 4.97
N GLY A 17 -4.67 -14.79 4.40
CA GLY A 17 -4.56 -15.22 3.00
C GLY A 17 -5.35 -16.49 2.71
N GLY A 18 -5.28 -17.47 3.62
CA GLY A 18 -6.02 -18.73 3.50
C GLY A 18 -7.53 -18.53 3.64
N LEU A 19 -7.98 -17.71 4.60
CA LEU A 19 -9.39 -17.36 4.76
C LEU A 19 -9.95 -16.65 3.52
N LYS A 20 -9.17 -15.78 2.88
CA LYS A 20 -9.57 -15.16 1.60
C LYS A 20 -9.71 -16.20 0.48
N VAL A 21 -8.85 -17.22 0.43
CA VAL A 21 -8.99 -18.33 -0.52
C VAL A 21 -10.30 -19.11 -0.27
N LEU A 22 -10.67 -19.37 0.97
CA LEU A 22 -11.96 -19.99 1.29
C LEU A 22 -13.16 -19.15 0.81
N CYS A 23 -13.09 -17.81 0.97
CA CYS A 23 -14.12 -16.92 0.42
C CYS A 23 -14.22 -17.02 -1.12
N GLU A 24 -13.09 -17.12 -1.82
CA GLU A 24 -13.07 -17.30 -3.28
C GLU A 24 -13.68 -18.63 -3.69
N LEU A 25 -13.32 -19.73 -2.99
CA LEU A 25 -13.90 -21.05 -3.24
C LEU A 25 -15.41 -21.09 -2.98
N ALA A 26 -15.87 -20.43 -1.92
CA ALA A 26 -17.30 -20.31 -1.64
C ALA A 26 -18.03 -19.54 -2.76
N ALA A 27 -17.46 -18.44 -3.24
CA ALA A 27 -18.04 -17.71 -4.37
C ALA A 27 -18.09 -18.59 -5.64
N GLN A 28 -16.99 -19.30 -5.93
CA GLN A 28 -16.93 -20.22 -7.08
C GLN A 28 -17.92 -21.38 -6.96
N SER A 29 -18.15 -21.91 -5.77
CA SER A 29 -19.11 -22.99 -5.58
C SER A 29 -20.56 -22.58 -5.89
N VAL A 30 -20.91 -21.30 -5.67
CA VAL A 30 -22.23 -20.74 -5.92
C VAL A 30 -22.38 -20.27 -7.37
N PHE A 31 -21.40 -19.53 -7.89
CA PHE A 31 -21.47 -18.86 -9.19
C PHE A 31 -20.82 -19.64 -10.34
N GLY A 32 -20.02 -20.68 -10.02
CA GLY A 32 -19.32 -21.48 -11.01
C GLY A 32 -18.44 -20.63 -11.92
N GLU A 33 -18.53 -20.86 -13.22
CA GLU A 33 -17.77 -20.12 -14.23
C GLU A 33 -18.18 -18.64 -14.35
N LYS A 34 -19.29 -18.22 -13.73
CA LYS A 34 -19.73 -16.82 -13.73
C LYS A 34 -19.12 -16.00 -12.59
N ALA A 35 -18.29 -16.60 -11.72
CA ALA A 35 -17.65 -15.90 -10.63
C ALA A 35 -16.68 -14.84 -11.14
N ILE A 36 -16.77 -13.63 -10.56
CA ILE A 36 -15.82 -12.55 -10.74
C ILE A 36 -15.09 -12.37 -9.40
N ILE A 37 -13.79 -12.63 -9.39
CA ILE A 37 -12.95 -12.50 -8.21
C ILE A 37 -11.89 -11.44 -8.48
N VAL A 38 -11.93 -10.36 -7.73
CA VAL A 38 -10.93 -9.30 -7.80
C VAL A 38 -10.09 -9.32 -6.53
N ARG A 39 -8.78 -9.46 -6.69
CA ARG A 39 -7.79 -9.46 -5.62
C ARG A 39 -7.08 -8.11 -5.58
N PRO A 40 -7.55 -7.14 -4.79
CA PRO A 40 -6.89 -5.85 -4.72
C PRO A 40 -5.57 -5.95 -3.96
N GLY A 41 -4.61 -5.10 -4.35
CA GLY A 41 -3.47 -4.75 -3.52
C GLY A 41 -3.85 -3.77 -2.42
N ILE A 42 -2.90 -2.95 -1.98
CA ILE A 42 -3.19 -1.87 -1.02
C ILE A 42 -4.05 -0.82 -1.73
N VAL A 43 -5.27 -0.66 -1.23
CA VAL A 43 -6.20 0.36 -1.74
C VAL A 43 -5.86 1.70 -1.12
N VAL A 44 -5.74 2.74 -1.97
CA VAL A 44 -5.33 4.09 -1.58
C VAL A 44 -6.30 5.15 -2.13
N GLY A 45 -6.07 6.38 -1.74
CA GLY A 45 -6.83 7.53 -2.23
C GLY A 45 -7.67 8.19 -1.13
N PRO A 46 -8.51 9.16 -1.51
CA PRO A 46 -9.46 9.78 -0.58
C PRO A 46 -10.33 8.73 0.12
N HIS A 47 -10.63 8.98 1.39
CA HIS A 47 -11.43 8.09 2.24
C HIS A 47 -10.75 6.76 2.64
N ASP A 48 -9.43 6.62 2.49
CA ASP A 48 -8.70 5.49 3.08
C ASP A 48 -8.84 5.51 4.61
N PRO A 49 -9.54 4.52 5.21
CA PRO A 49 -9.77 4.49 6.65
C PRO A 49 -8.54 4.10 7.46
N THR A 50 -7.46 3.71 6.78
CA THR A 50 -6.22 3.22 7.41
C THR A 50 -5.15 4.30 7.51
N ASP A 51 -5.29 5.40 6.78
CA ASP A 51 -4.34 6.51 6.64
C ASP A 51 -2.94 6.10 6.16
N ARG A 52 -2.76 4.88 5.62
CA ARG A 52 -1.43 4.37 5.21
C ARG A 52 -0.80 5.20 4.11
N PHE A 53 -1.56 5.48 3.04
CA PHE A 53 -1.12 6.34 1.94
C PHE A 53 -1.12 7.81 2.35
N THR A 54 -2.16 8.24 3.06
CA THR A 54 -2.34 9.59 3.59
C THR A 54 -1.16 10.03 4.45
N TYR A 55 -0.57 9.11 5.24
CA TYR A 55 0.64 9.38 6.02
C TYR A 55 1.77 9.91 5.12
N TRP A 56 2.11 9.18 4.06
CA TRP A 56 3.20 9.56 3.16
C TRP A 56 2.92 10.87 2.42
N VAL A 57 1.70 11.02 1.89
CA VAL A 57 1.28 12.26 1.21
C VAL A 57 1.46 13.48 2.12
N ARG A 58 1.05 13.37 3.38
CA ARG A 58 1.21 14.44 4.38
C ARG A 58 2.66 14.65 4.78
N ARG A 59 3.35 13.56 5.14
CA ARG A 59 4.72 13.64 5.66
C ARG A 59 5.68 14.25 4.64
N VAL A 60 5.60 13.80 3.40
CA VAL A 60 6.43 14.34 2.32
C VAL A 60 6.09 15.80 2.01
N ALA A 61 4.81 16.17 2.05
CA ALA A 61 4.37 17.56 1.84
C ALA A 61 4.85 18.53 2.94
N GLN A 62 5.15 18.04 4.15
CA GLN A 62 5.72 18.86 5.23
C GLN A 62 7.16 19.30 4.95
N GLY A 63 7.85 18.63 4.03
CA GLY A 63 9.24 18.93 3.69
C GLY A 63 10.26 18.49 4.75
N GLY A 64 11.46 19.06 4.65
CA GLY A 64 12.57 18.75 5.54
C GLY A 64 13.12 17.34 5.35
N GLU A 65 13.74 16.77 6.37
CA GLU A 65 14.28 15.42 6.35
C GLU A 65 13.19 14.40 6.68
N VAL A 66 13.03 13.40 5.80
CA VAL A 66 12.02 12.34 5.89
C VAL A 66 12.72 11.00 6.02
N LEU A 67 12.35 10.23 7.04
CA LEU A 67 12.80 8.85 7.20
C LEU A 67 12.16 7.99 6.11
N ALA A 68 12.98 7.37 5.25
CA ALA A 68 12.55 6.44 4.21
C ALA A 68 13.13 5.04 4.49
N PRO A 69 12.29 3.98 4.47
CA PRO A 69 12.76 2.64 4.82
C PRO A 69 13.43 1.92 3.66
N GLY A 70 14.44 1.12 3.97
CA GLY A 70 15.11 0.23 3.03
C GLY A 70 15.92 0.97 1.99
N THR A 71 15.65 0.70 0.72
CA THR A 71 16.34 1.33 -0.42
C THR A 71 15.35 1.94 -1.42
N PRO A 72 15.76 2.98 -2.17
CA PRO A 72 14.89 3.64 -3.14
C PRO A 72 14.46 2.74 -4.31
N GLU A 73 15.13 1.64 -4.58
CA GLU A 73 14.86 0.72 -5.69
C GLU A 73 13.75 -0.28 -5.41
N ARG A 74 13.35 -0.48 -4.16
CA ARG A 74 12.32 -1.47 -3.80
C ARG A 74 10.98 -1.17 -4.47
N PRO A 75 10.28 -2.21 -4.91
CA PRO A 75 8.99 -2.04 -5.59
C PRO A 75 7.89 -1.59 -4.62
N VAL A 76 6.96 -0.78 -5.15
CA VAL A 76 5.71 -0.40 -4.50
C VAL A 76 4.57 -0.55 -5.48
N GLN A 77 3.54 -1.30 -5.09
CA GLN A 77 2.28 -1.41 -5.83
C GLN A 77 1.10 -1.02 -4.95
N MET A 78 0.12 -0.36 -5.55
CA MET A 78 -1.12 0.04 -4.91
C MET A 78 -2.21 0.23 -5.95
N ILE A 79 -3.43 0.43 -5.54
CA ILE A 79 -4.53 0.80 -6.43
C ILE A 79 -5.38 1.90 -5.81
N ASP A 80 -5.68 2.95 -6.59
CA ASP A 80 -6.68 3.93 -6.19
C ASP A 80 -8.06 3.28 -6.08
N GLY A 81 -8.77 3.55 -4.99
CA GLY A 81 -10.10 2.97 -4.76
C GLY A 81 -11.09 3.24 -5.88
N ARG A 82 -10.95 4.36 -6.59
CA ARG A 82 -11.79 4.72 -7.74
C ARG A 82 -11.46 3.88 -8.97
N ASP A 83 -10.19 3.55 -9.20
CA ASP A 83 -9.78 2.68 -10.31
C ASP A 83 -10.20 1.24 -10.06
N LEU A 84 -10.09 0.79 -8.80
CA LEU A 84 -10.61 -0.50 -8.36
C LEU A 84 -12.12 -0.61 -8.61
N ALA A 85 -12.88 0.41 -8.20
CA ALA A 85 -14.33 0.46 -8.39
C ALA A 85 -14.71 0.48 -9.88
N ALA A 86 -14.03 1.30 -10.68
CA ALA A 86 -14.24 1.37 -12.12
C ALA A 86 -13.97 0.03 -12.80
N PHE A 87 -12.90 -0.66 -12.42
CA PHE A 87 -12.57 -1.98 -12.94
C PHE A 87 -13.62 -3.03 -12.58
N GLN A 88 -14.10 -3.05 -11.34
CA GLN A 88 -15.15 -3.97 -10.90
C GLN A 88 -16.46 -3.75 -11.67
N LEU A 89 -16.87 -2.49 -11.84
CA LEU A 89 -18.05 -2.14 -12.64
C LEU A 89 -17.88 -2.58 -14.09
N HIS A 90 -16.73 -2.30 -14.71
CA HIS A 90 -16.43 -2.73 -16.07
C HIS A 90 -16.55 -4.25 -16.25
N LEU A 91 -15.99 -5.05 -15.35
CA LEU A 91 -16.10 -6.51 -15.39
C LEU A 91 -17.55 -6.97 -15.34
N LEU A 92 -18.36 -6.37 -14.46
CA LEU A 92 -19.78 -6.69 -14.31
C LEU A 92 -20.59 -6.32 -15.55
N GLU A 93 -20.42 -5.10 -16.07
CA GLU A 93 -21.17 -4.58 -17.24
C GLU A 93 -20.82 -5.33 -18.53
N ALA A 94 -19.53 -5.67 -18.71
CA ALA A 94 -19.07 -6.40 -19.87
C ALA A 94 -19.27 -7.94 -19.76
N GLY A 95 -19.70 -8.45 -18.61
CA GLY A 95 -19.83 -9.88 -18.37
C GLY A 95 -18.50 -10.63 -18.38
N ILE A 96 -17.38 -9.95 -18.04
CA ILE A 96 -16.04 -10.52 -18.04
C ILE A 96 -15.81 -11.24 -16.71
N VAL A 97 -15.73 -12.56 -16.76
CA VAL A 97 -15.62 -13.43 -15.59
C VAL A 97 -14.18 -13.90 -15.32
N GLY A 98 -13.89 -14.34 -14.11
CA GLY A 98 -12.60 -14.93 -13.74
C GLY A 98 -11.94 -14.27 -12.53
N VAL A 99 -10.63 -14.54 -12.36
CA VAL A 99 -9.83 -14.07 -11.24
C VAL A 99 -8.80 -13.05 -11.72
N TYR A 100 -8.78 -11.88 -11.09
CA TYR A 100 -7.95 -10.73 -11.49
C TYR A 100 -7.23 -10.12 -10.30
N ASN A 101 -5.92 -9.96 -10.40
CA ASN A 101 -5.19 -9.09 -9.50
C ASN A 101 -5.45 -7.63 -9.90
N ALA A 102 -5.82 -6.81 -8.94
CA ALA A 102 -6.11 -5.40 -9.13
C ALA A 102 -5.21 -4.57 -8.19
N THR A 103 -3.98 -4.42 -8.58
CA THR A 103 -2.97 -3.54 -7.98
C THR A 103 -2.14 -2.95 -9.10
N GLY A 104 -1.22 -2.04 -8.84
CA GLY A 104 -0.47 -1.47 -9.95
C GLY A 104 0.54 -0.40 -9.57
N PRO A 105 1.07 0.24 -10.57
CA PRO A 105 0.89 0.02 -12.02
C PRO A 105 1.52 -1.29 -12.52
N SER A 106 1.46 -1.54 -13.84
CA SER A 106 2.02 -2.74 -14.47
C SER A 106 3.52 -2.90 -14.20
N GLU A 107 4.23 -1.77 -14.27
CA GLU A 107 5.59 -1.66 -13.79
C GLU A 107 5.52 -0.98 -12.41
N PRO A 108 5.85 -1.71 -11.32
CA PRO A 108 5.77 -1.15 -9.99
C PRO A 108 6.58 0.15 -9.87
N TYR A 109 6.05 1.10 -9.09
CA TYR A 109 6.91 2.21 -8.67
C TYR A 109 8.07 1.67 -7.86
N THR A 110 9.20 2.37 -7.88
CA THR A 110 10.20 2.21 -6.83
C THR A 110 9.85 3.13 -5.65
N TRP A 111 10.29 2.82 -4.45
CA TRP A 111 10.10 3.70 -3.29
C TRP A 111 10.57 5.12 -3.59
N GLY A 112 11.73 5.26 -4.24
CA GLY A 112 12.27 6.57 -4.62
C GLY A 112 11.32 7.33 -5.54
N THR A 113 10.89 6.73 -6.65
CA THR A 113 9.99 7.39 -7.61
C THR A 113 8.60 7.65 -7.02
N TRP A 114 8.14 6.78 -6.13
CA TRP A 114 6.85 6.91 -5.46
C TRP A 114 6.84 8.09 -4.47
N LEU A 115 7.86 8.19 -3.61
CA LEU A 115 8.00 9.31 -2.68
C LEU A 115 8.26 10.63 -3.42
N ASP A 116 9.08 10.61 -4.49
CA ASP A 116 9.30 11.79 -5.32
C ASP A 116 8.01 12.29 -5.97
N GLY A 117 7.12 11.37 -6.38
CA GLY A 117 5.81 11.72 -6.90
C GLY A 117 4.86 12.42 -5.91
N MET A 118 5.17 12.36 -4.61
CA MET A 118 4.44 13.06 -3.55
C MET A 118 5.08 14.39 -3.14
N ARG A 119 6.30 14.67 -3.63
CA ARG A 119 7.12 15.79 -3.17
C ARG A 119 6.46 17.13 -3.48
N VAL A 120 6.38 17.96 -2.45
CA VAL A 120 5.99 19.36 -2.53
C VAL A 120 7.02 20.14 -1.70
N GLY A 121 7.93 20.87 -2.36
CA GLY A 121 8.95 21.62 -1.65
C GLY A 121 10.28 20.87 -1.44
N ASP A 122 10.87 20.99 -0.25
CA ASP A 122 12.26 20.65 0.06
C ASP A 122 12.46 19.29 0.76
N ALA A 123 11.52 18.37 0.67
CA ALA A 123 11.64 17.06 1.28
C ALA A 123 12.91 16.32 0.80
N ARG A 124 13.70 15.80 1.74
CA ARG A 124 14.90 15.00 1.51
C ARG A 124 14.76 13.68 2.22
N PHE A 125 14.99 12.58 1.51
CA PHE A 125 14.81 11.22 2.05
C PHE A 125 16.12 10.70 2.62
N THR A 126 16.09 10.32 3.90
CA THR A 126 17.16 9.57 4.57
C THR A 126 16.77 8.10 4.58
N TRP A 127 17.46 7.32 3.76
CA TRP A 127 17.22 5.89 3.61
C TRP A 127 17.88 5.12 4.74
N ILE A 128 17.09 4.33 5.46
CA ILE A 128 17.53 3.56 6.62
C ILE A 128 17.27 2.08 6.36
N ASP A 129 18.29 1.26 6.54
CA ASP A 129 18.21 -0.17 6.27
C ASP A 129 17.26 -0.93 7.23
N ASP A 130 16.77 -2.08 6.75
CA ASP A 130 15.79 -2.89 7.46
C ASP A 130 16.31 -3.43 8.79
N ALA A 131 17.61 -3.77 8.87
CA ALA A 131 18.18 -4.34 10.07
C ALA A 131 18.20 -3.31 11.18
N TRP A 132 18.58 -2.06 10.86
CA TRP A 132 18.56 -0.96 11.81
C TRP A 132 17.12 -0.63 12.24
N LEU A 133 16.18 -0.53 11.30
CA LEU A 133 14.78 -0.27 11.62
C LEU A 133 14.20 -1.36 12.53
N GLY A 134 14.48 -2.63 12.25
CA GLY A 134 14.06 -3.74 13.08
C GLY A 134 14.68 -3.73 14.48
N ALA A 135 15.96 -3.38 14.60
CA ALA A 135 16.64 -3.24 15.90
C ALA A 135 16.06 -2.10 16.77
N HIS A 136 15.40 -1.12 16.13
CA HIS A 136 14.75 0.01 16.80
C HIS A 136 13.22 -0.16 16.88
N GLU A 137 12.73 -1.40 16.76
CA GLU A 137 11.32 -1.77 16.89
C GLU A 137 10.37 -1.00 15.96
N VAL A 138 10.88 -0.56 14.79
CA VAL A 138 10.06 0.07 13.75
C VAL A 138 9.34 -1.01 12.96
N THR A 139 8.05 -0.82 12.75
CA THR A 139 7.16 -1.79 12.10
C THR A 139 6.52 -1.22 10.83
N GLY A 140 5.87 -2.07 10.04
CA GLY A 140 5.04 -1.62 8.92
C GLY A 140 3.80 -0.80 9.32
N GLY A 141 3.44 -0.76 10.61
CA GLY A 141 2.45 0.16 11.15
C GLY A 141 3.01 1.58 11.29
N ASP A 142 4.29 1.68 11.68
CA ASP A 142 5.02 2.94 11.80
C ASP A 142 5.42 3.52 10.44
N LEU A 143 5.81 2.65 9.52
CA LEU A 143 6.17 3.02 8.14
C LEU A 143 5.28 2.25 7.15
N PRO A 144 4.06 2.74 6.90
CA PRO A 144 3.12 2.04 6.03
C PRO A 144 3.71 1.76 4.65
N PHE A 145 3.32 0.64 4.02
CA PHE A 145 3.89 0.06 2.79
C PHE A 145 5.27 -0.57 2.96
N TRP A 146 5.99 -0.26 4.02
CA TRP A 146 7.25 -0.95 4.26
C TRP A 146 7.03 -2.37 4.79
N VAL A 147 7.77 -3.28 4.19
CA VAL A 147 7.95 -4.64 4.65
C VAL A 147 9.44 -4.98 4.55
N PRO A 148 9.98 -5.83 5.43
CA PRO A 148 11.35 -6.33 5.28
C PRO A 148 11.59 -6.93 3.89
N GLU A 149 12.81 -6.84 3.38
CA GLU A 149 13.18 -7.23 2.00
C GLU A 149 12.71 -8.64 1.61
N GLN A 150 12.78 -9.57 2.54
CA GLN A 150 12.33 -10.96 2.33
C GLN A 150 10.84 -11.10 1.98
N TYR A 151 10.05 -10.05 2.18
CA TYR A 151 8.61 -9.99 1.85
C TYR A 151 8.30 -8.99 0.72
N ALA A 152 9.32 -8.38 0.10
CA ALA A 152 9.12 -7.35 -0.93
C ALA A 152 8.34 -7.83 -2.15
N ASP A 153 8.34 -9.13 -2.43
CA ASP A 153 7.60 -9.77 -3.53
C ASP A 153 6.09 -9.50 -3.48
N ILE A 154 5.53 -9.13 -2.33
CA ILE A 154 4.13 -8.74 -2.22
C ILE A 154 3.78 -7.51 -3.08
N PHE A 155 4.79 -6.71 -3.45
CA PHE A 155 4.66 -5.54 -4.32
C PHE A 155 5.12 -5.80 -5.76
N ALA A 156 5.35 -7.07 -6.15
CA ALA A 156 5.73 -7.46 -7.50
C ALA A 156 4.69 -8.39 -8.14
N VAL A 157 3.42 -8.13 -7.87
CA VAL A 157 2.30 -8.96 -8.34
C VAL A 157 2.01 -8.66 -9.80
N SER A 158 1.94 -9.70 -10.64
CA SER A 158 1.52 -9.54 -12.03
C SER A 158 0.05 -9.11 -12.14
N VAL A 159 -0.17 -8.03 -12.87
CA VAL A 159 -1.49 -7.44 -13.14
C VAL A 159 -1.89 -7.52 -14.62
N GLN A 160 -1.07 -8.20 -15.42
CA GLN A 160 -1.25 -8.24 -16.86
C GLN A 160 -2.64 -8.77 -17.29
N ARG A 161 -3.16 -9.76 -16.56
CA ARG A 161 -4.50 -10.29 -16.81
C ARG A 161 -5.59 -9.25 -16.54
N GLY A 162 -5.44 -8.47 -15.47
CA GLY A 162 -6.34 -7.35 -15.15
C GLY A 162 -6.31 -6.28 -16.25
N ILE A 163 -5.10 -5.88 -16.66
CA ILE A 163 -4.92 -4.90 -17.76
C ILE A 163 -5.57 -5.40 -19.05
N SER A 164 -5.33 -6.65 -19.43
CA SER A 164 -5.97 -7.25 -20.60
C SER A 164 -7.50 -7.31 -20.50
N ALA A 165 -8.05 -7.26 -19.28
CA ALA A 165 -9.48 -7.23 -19.00
C ALA A 165 -10.02 -5.80 -18.74
N GLY A 166 -9.24 -4.75 -19.02
CA GLY A 166 -9.67 -3.35 -18.91
C GLY A 166 -9.25 -2.61 -17.62
N LEU A 167 -8.42 -3.21 -16.74
CA LEU A 167 -7.85 -2.50 -15.62
C LEU A 167 -6.98 -1.35 -16.11
N SER A 168 -7.24 -0.16 -15.63
CA SER A 168 -6.47 1.05 -15.90
C SER A 168 -6.11 1.77 -14.62
N PHE A 169 -5.10 2.63 -14.68
CA PHE A 169 -4.56 3.33 -13.52
C PHE A 169 -4.51 4.83 -13.81
N ARG A 170 -5.02 5.62 -12.88
CA ARG A 170 -4.82 7.07 -12.91
C ARG A 170 -3.37 7.44 -12.61
N PRO A 171 -2.90 8.59 -13.05
CA PRO A 171 -1.58 9.09 -12.67
C PRO A 171 -1.43 9.22 -11.15
N LEU A 172 -0.28 8.83 -10.60
CA LEU A 172 0.03 8.96 -9.17
C LEU A 172 -0.24 10.39 -8.64
N ALA A 173 0.14 11.40 -9.42
CA ALA A 173 -0.04 12.80 -9.07
C ALA A 173 -1.52 13.18 -8.81
N GLU A 174 -2.46 12.52 -9.50
CA GLU A 174 -3.89 12.74 -9.28
C GLU A 174 -4.33 12.14 -7.93
N THR A 175 -3.96 10.89 -7.66
CA THR A 175 -4.24 10.24 -6.37
C THR A 175 -3.64 11.02 -5.21
N VAL A 176 -2.39 11.48 -5.35
CA VAL A 176 -1.69 12.30 -4.34
C VAL A 176 -2.42 13.60 -4.08
N ARG A 177 -2.73 14.37 -5.14
CA ARG A 177 -3.47 15.64 -5.03
C ARG A 177 -4.79 15.45 -4.31
N ASP A 178 -5.60 14.51 -4.80
CA ASP A 178 -6.96 14.31 -4.29
C ASP A 178 -6.96 13.79 -2.84
N THR A 179 -5.98 12.94 -2.49
CA THR A 179 -5.80 12.48 -1.09
C THR A 179 -5.40 13.63 -0.18
N ARG A 180 -4.49 14.48 -0.62
CA ARG A 180 -4.06 15.66 0.15
C ARG A 180 -5.21 16.63 0.36
N ASP A 181 -5.99 16.93 -0.68
CA ASP A 181 -7.11 17.86 -0.62
C ASP A 181 -8.21 17.31 0.29
N TRP A 182 -8.50 16.00 0.22
CA TRP A 182 -9.40 15.32 1.13
C TRP A 182 -8.90 15.36 2.59
N ASP A 183 -7.63 15.06 2.84
CA ASP A 183 -7.08 15.05 4.20
C ASP A 183 -7.04 16.48 4.80
N ALA A 184 -6.79 17.49 3.99
CA ALA A 184 -6.83 18.89 4.42
C ALA A 184 -8.23 19.36 4.81
N ALA A 185 -9.28 18.76 4.25
CA ALA A 185 -10.67 19.04 4.57
C ALA A 185 -11.18 18.30 5.84
N ARG A 186 -10.39 17.37 6.38
CA ARG A 186 -10.75 16.64 7.62
C ARG A 186 -10.68 17.58 8.82
N PRO A 187 -11.49 17.36 9.87
CA PRO A 187 -11.37 18.09 11.13
C PRO A 187 -9.93 18.07 11.67
N THR A 188 -9.48 19.17 12.24
CA THR A 188 -8.09 19.32 12.73
C THR A 188 -7.75 18.38 13.88
N ASP A 189 -8.75 17.94 14.64
CA ASP A 189 -8.67 16.98 15.74
C ASP A 189 -8.78 15.52 15.29
N THR A 190 -8.86 15.26 13.99
CA THR A 190 -8.93 13.91 13.45
C THR A 190 -7.70 13.11 13.87
N GLN A 191 -7.91 12.05 14.66
CA GLN A 191 -6.86 11.10 14.99
C GLN A 191 -6.50 10.26 13.76
N ARG A 192 -5.24 10.35 13.34
CA ARG A 192 -4.70 9.58 12.22
C ARG A 192 -4.12 8.25 12.72
N LYS A 193 -4.31 7.21 11.92
CA LYS A 193 -4.03 5.82 12.35
C LYS A 193 -2.69 5.28 11.89
N GLY A 194 -2.11 5.83 10.83
CA GLY A 194 -0.88 5.30 10.23
C GLY A 194 0.30 6.24 10.40
N GLY A 195 1.48 5.66 10.50
CA GLY A 195 2.75 6.35 10.42
C GLY A 195 3.38 6.77 11.75
N LEU A 196 4.64 7.15 11.66
CA LEU A 196 5.41 7.69 12.80
C LEU A 196 4.87 9.04 13.26
N SER A 197 4.90 9.28 14.56
CA SER A 197 4.75 10.65 15.05
C SER A 197 5.98 11.49 14.69
N PRO A 198 5.84 12.83 14.56
CA PRO A 198 6.97 13.71 14.28
C PRO A 198 8.12 13.56 15.30
N GLU A 199 7.77 13.36 16.57
CA GLU A 199 8.73 13.20 17.68
C GLU A 199 9.50 11.88 17.54
N ARG A 200 8.80 10.78 17.20
CA ARG A 200 9.43 9.46 17.00
C ARG A 200 10.33 9.46 15.79
N GLU A 201 9.87 10.02 14.67
CA GLU A 201 10.68 10.14 13.45
C GLU A 201 11.95 10.96 13.69
N SER A 202 11.83 12.13 14.35
CA SER A 202 12.97 12.98 14.69
C SER A 202 13.98 12.28 15.60
N ALA A 203 13.49 11.50 16.59
CA ALA A 203 14.35 10.72 17.46
C ALA A 203 15.13 9.64 16.70
N LEU A 204 14.47 8.90 15.80
CA LEU A 204 15.09 7.87 14.97
C LEU A 204 16.14 8.47 14.02
N LEU A 205 15.83 9.57 13.33
CA LEU A 205 16.79 10.25 12.45
C LEU A 205 18.02 10.74 13.21
N LYS A 206 17.82 11.34 14.37
CA LYS A 206 18.93 11.79 15.23
C LYS A 206 19.84 10.63 15.66
N GLN A 207 19.24 9.51 16.06
CA GLN A 207 19.98 8.33 16.45
C GLN A 207 20.75 7.74 15.26
N TRP A 208 20.10 7.59 14.10
CA TRP A 208 20.74 7.14 12.86
C TRP A 208 21.97 7.95 12.51
N HIS A 209 21.85 9.29 12.49
CA HIS A 209 22.99 10.17 12.19
C HIS A 209 24.10 10.08 13.24
N GLY A 210 23.76 9.90 14.51
CA GLY A 210 24.73 9.72 15.59
C GLY A 210 25.57 8.45 15.42
N GLU A 211 24.98 7.37 14.91
CA GLU A 211 25.64 6.09 14.68
C GLU A 211 26.46 6.07 13.38
N GLN A 212 26.07 6.86 12.35
CA GLN A 212 26.82 6.97 11.09
C GLN A 212 28.03 7.95 11.17
N GLY A 213 28.05 8.84 12.17
CA GLY A 213 29.08 9.86 12.35
C GLY A 213 30.21 9.49 13.31
N GLY A 214 30.20 8.29 13.88
CA GLY A 214 31.24 7.75 14.74
C GLY A 214 32.09 6.73 14.03
#